data_749c8de52e406257ca7cdf8a80961f55
#
_entry.id   749c8de52e406257ca7cdf8a80961f55
#
_cell.length_a   1.000
_cell.length_b   1.000
_cell.length_c   1.000
_cell.angle_alpha   90.00
_cell.angle_beta   90.00
_cell.angle_gamma   90.00
#
_symmetry.space_group_name_H-M   'P 1'
#
loop_
_entity.id
_entity.type
_entity.pdbx_description
1 polymer ?
#
loop_
_entity_poly.entity_id
_entity_poly.type
_entity_poly.pdbx_seq_one_letter_code
_entity_poly.pdbx_strand_id
1 'polypeptide(L)'
;DKVIEMAKVVPKDEFCGLANNNQISTPNKEDLENLELFDKYEPDKKEINDKVLILEQSALNNRKIINSEGAELSYTKSNYILMASNGLESEITKTHSDYILAVLAGNKSNMERAYDYKSKVFFNDLGDFNKIGKKVASDALKKIGSKKIKTCKCDVIYDSKVASSLISNLFNACNASSIIKGTTFLKKKKNKKIFNEDINIIDDPLMKRKLRSRVIDGEGIKTE
;
A
#
# COMPACT_ATOMS: atom_id res chain seq x y z
N ASP A 1 34.59 -2.94 -5.42
CA ASP A 1 35.72 -2.13 -4.97
C ASP A 1 35.34 -0.69 -4.69
N LYS A 2 34.72 0.04 -5.64
CA LYS A 2 34.35 1.45 -5.45
C LYS A 2 33.36 1.68 -4.29
N VAL A 3 32.41 0.77 -4.07
CA VAL A 3 31.45 0.84 -2.94
C VAL A 3 32.16 0.66 -1.61
N ILE A 4 33.15 -0.22 -1.54
CA ILE A 4 33.96 -0.44 -0.34
C ILE A 4 34.80 0.81 -0.02
N GLU A 5 35.40 1.43 -1.03
CA GLU A 5 36.13 2.69 -0.85
C GLU A 5 35.22 3.84 -0.38
N MET A 6 34.02 3.93 -0.94
CA MET A 6 33.01 4.89 -0.48
C MET A 6 32.61 4.63 0.98
N ALA A 7 32.39 3.36 1.36
CA ALA A 7 32.02 3.00 2.73
C ALA A 7 33.10 3.38 3.78
N LYS A 8 34.38 3.36 3.39
CA LYS A 8 35.49 3.74 4.28
C LYS A 8 35.54 5.24 4.62
N VAL A 9 34.99 6.08 3.74
CA VAL A 9 35.05 7.56 3.91
C VAL A 9 33.74 8.15 4.43
N VAL A 10 32.67 7.37 4.48
CA VAL A 10 31.39 7.81 5.05
C VAL A 10 31.52 7.85 6.58
N PRO A 11 31.09 8.93 7.25
CA PRO A 11 31.04 8.99 8.70
C PRO A 11 30.22 7.84 9.28
N LYS A 12 30.72 7.25 10.39
CA LYS A 12 29.98 6.19 11.08
C LYS A 12 28.66 6.75 11.63
N ASP A 13 27.56 6.11 11.29
CA ASP A 13 26.26 6.37 11.90
C ASP A 13 26.11 5.48 13.14
N GLU A 14 26.05 6.12 14.32
CA GLU A 14 25.94 5.41 15.60
C GLU A 14 24.60 4.67 15.75
N PHE A 15 23.60 5.05 14.95
CA PHE A 15 22.25 4.46 14.96
C PHE A 15 22.05 3.42 13.83
N CYS A 16 23.06 3.19 13.01
CA CYS A 16 23.01 2.18 11.95
C CYS A 16 23.75 0.92 12.40
N GLY A 17 23.03 -0.16 12.58
CA GLY A 17 23.61 -1.44 13.02
C GLY A 17 22.61 -2.58 12.93
N LEU A 18 23.07 -3.77 13.26
CA LEU A 18 22.21 -4.94 13.41
C LEU A 18 21.66 -5.01 14.84
N ALA A 19 20.48 -5.59 15.00
CA ALA A 19 19.96 -5.92 16.33
C ALA A 19 20.90 -6.86 17.08
N ASN A 20 20.92 -6.77 18.41
CA ASN A 20 21.68 -7.70 19.22
C ASN A 20 21.13 -9.12 19.10
N ASN A 21 21.98 -10.14 19.22
CA ASN A 21 21.58 -11.54 19.05
C ASN A 21 20.44 -11.97 20.00
N ASN A 22 20.35 -11.36 21.18
CA ASN A 22 19.29 -11.64 22.15
C ASN A 22 17.94 -10.95 21.82
N GLN A 23 17.89 -10.09 20.82
CA GLN A 23 16.70 -9.39 20.36
C GLN A 23 16.09 -10.06 19.12
N ILE A 24 16.87 -10.89 18.44
CA ILE A 24 16.44 -11.58 17.23
C ILE A 24 15.41 -12.64 17.57
N SER A 25 14.36 -12.69 16.76
CA SER A 25 13.34 -13.72 16.82
C SER A 25 13.30 -14.49 15.50
N THR A 26 13.30 -15.80 15.59
CA THR A 26 13.03 -16.65 14.42
C THR A 26 11.55 -16.98 14.41
N PRO A 27 10.78 -16.49 13.39
CA PRO A 27 9.38 -16.81 13.29
C PRO A 27 9.18 -18.34 13.19
N ASN A 28 8.29 -18.89 13.97
CA ASN A 28 7.88 -20.26 13.77
C ASN A 28 6.88 -20.37 12.60
N LYS A 29 6.69 -21.58 12.11
CA LYS A 29 5.82 -21.85 10.96
C LYS A 29 4.36 -21.48 11.26
N GLU A 30 3.90 -21.71 12.46
CA GLU A 30 2.53 -21.40 12.89
C GLU A 30 2.26 -19.88 12.87
N ASP A 31 3.19 -19.06 13.37
CA ASP A 31 3.08 -17.59 13.34
C ASP A 31 2.96 -17.08 11.90
N LEU A 32 3.74 -17.64 10.97
CA LEU A 32 3.71 -17.27 9.54
C LEU A 32 2.40 -17.73 8.87
N GLU A 33 1.94 -18.95 9.14
CA GLU A 33 0.70 -19.49 8.59
C GLU A 33 -0.53 -18.71 9.12
N ASN A 34 -0.51 -18.30 10.38
CA ASN A 34 -1.58 -17.52 11.00
C ASN A 34 -1.81 -16.17 10.33
N LEU A 35 -0.78 -15.57 9.74
CA LEU A 35 -0.91 -14.30 9.01
C LEU A 35 -1.59 -14.48 7.63
N GLU A 36 -1.66 -15.70 7.10
CA GLU A 36 -2.26 -15.99 5.79
C GLU A 36 -1.72 -15.06 4.68
N LEU A 37 -0.37 -14.98 4.55
CA LEU A 37 0.29 -14.12 3.57
C LEU A 37 0.56 -14.79 2.23
N PHE A 38 0.17 -16.05 2.09
CA PHE A 38 0.38 -16.85 0.90
C PHE A 38 -0.93 -17.45 0.40
N ASP A 39 -1.28 -17.13 -0.83
CA ASP A 39 -2.38 -17.76 -1.57
C ASP A 39 -1.86 -19.00 -2.28
N LYS A 40 -2.46 -20.15 -2.01
CA LYS A 40 -2.13 -21.40 -2.72
C LYS A 40 -2.68 -21.41 -4.15
N TYR A 41 -3.66 -20.55 -4.43
CA TYR A 41 -4.21 -20.39 -5.75
C TYR A 41 -3.25 -19.56 -6.62
N GLU A 42 -2.92 -20.06 -7.79
CA GLU A 42 -2.03 -19.44 -8.76
C GLU A 42 -2.78 -19.30 -10.09
N PRO A 43 -3.23 -18.09 -10.46
CA PRO A 43 -3.95 -17.87 -11.70
C PRO A 43 -3.02 -18.12 -12.90
N ASP A 44 -3.52 -18.75 -13.94
CA ASP A 44 -2.77 -18.90 -15.18
C ASP A 44 -2.81 -17.60 -16.02
N LYS A 45 -1.94 -17.54 -17.03
CA LYS A 45 -1.83 -16.38 -17.91
C LYS A 45 -3.13 -16.06 -18.65
N LYS A 46 -3.88 -17.09 -19.03
CA LYS A 46 -5.15 -16.93 -19.74
C LYS A 46 -6.19 -16.30 -18.82
N GLU A 47 -6.30 -16.79 -17.61
CA GLU A 47 -7.22 -16.22 -16.60
C GLU A 47 -6.90 -14.74 -16.32
N ILE A 48 -5.63 -14.41 -16.12
CA ILE A 48 -5.21 -13.00 -15.91
C ILE A 48 -5.61 -12.14 -17.10
N ASN A 49 -5.34 -12.59 -18.32
CA ASN A 49 -5.71 -11.88 -19.55
C ASN A 49 -7.23 -11.72 -19.69
N ASP A 50 -7.99 -12.79 -19.46
CA ASP A 50 -9.45 -12.73 -19.55
C ASP A 50 -10.04 -11.75 -18.53
N LYS A 51 -9.52 -11.75 -17.30
CA LYS A 51 -9.99 -10.87 -16.24
C LYS A 51 -9.61 -9.40 -16.47
N VAL A 52 -8.41 -9.10 -16.97
CA VAL A 52 -8.03 -7.72 -17.29
C VAL A 52 -8.84 -7.16 -18.47
N LEU A 53 -9.15 -7.98 -19.47
CA LEU A 53 -10.04 -7.62 -20.57
C LEU A 53 -11.46 -7.34 -20.07
N ILE A 54 -12.02 -8.19 -19.19
CA ILE A 54 -13.32 -7.97 -18.56
C ILE A 54 -13.32 -6.65 -17.79
N LEU A 55 -12.27 -6.36 -17.03
CA LEU A 55 -12.13 -5.13 -16.25
C LEU A 55 -12.24 -3.89 -17.14
N GLU A 56 -11.49 -3.84 -18.23
CA GLU A 56 -11.48 -2.70 -19.14
C GLU A 56 -12.75 -2.60 -19.97
N GLN A 57 -13.16 -3.70 -20.61
CA GLN A 57 -14.35 -3.76 -21.46
C GLN A 57 -15.62 -3.36 -20.71
N SER A 58 -15.77 -3.78 -19.46
CA SER A 58 -16.94 -3.44 -18.65
C SER A 58 -17.07 -1.93 -18.37
N ALA A 59 -15.96 -1.19 -18.39
CA ALA A 59 -16.00 0.27 -18.33
C ALA A 59 -16.26 0.90 -19.71
N LEU A 60 -15.61 0.40 -20.77
CA LEU A 60 -15.75 0.88 -22.15
C LEU A 60 -17.14 0.62 -22.76
N ASN A 61 -17.87 -0.37 -22.25
CA ASN A 61 -19.26 -0.62 -22.68
C ASN A 61 -20.21 0.57 -22.42
N ASN A 62 -19.82 1.54 -21.59
CA ASN A 62 -20.56 2.78 -21.44
C ASN A 62 -20.16 3.79 -22.52
N ARG A 63 -21.09 4.12 -23.43
CA ARG A 63 -20.85 5.00 -24.59
C ARG A 63 -20.34 6.41 -24.25
N LYS A 64 -20.45 6.84 -23.00
CA LYS A 64 -19.94 8.14 -22.52
C LYS A 64 -18.51 8.06 -22.02
N ILE A 65 -17.94 6.86 -21.92
CA ILE A 65 -16.49 6.65 -21.72
C ILE A 65 -15.84 6.77 -23.07
N ILE A 66 -14.97 7.76 -23.22
CA ILE A 66 -14.36 8.10 -24.50
C ILE A 66 -13.02 7.40 -24.73
N ASN A 67 -12.36 7.01 -23.64
CA ASN A 67 -11.09 6.30 -23.71
C ASN A 67 -10.79 5.55 -22.40
N SER A 68 -9.91 4.56 -22.49
CA SER A 68 -9.22 3.93 -21.38
C SER A 68 -7.74 4.33 -21.41
N GLU A 69 -7.16 4.62 -20.25
CA GLU A 69 -5.71 4.74 -20.10
C GLU A 69 -5.03 3.38 -19.89
N GLY A 70 -5.83 2.33 -19.86
CA GLY A 70 -5.43 0.95 -19.70
C GLY A 70 -5.94 0.32 -18.41
N ALA A 71 -5.98 -0.99 -18.44
CA ALA A 71 -6.17 -1.86 -17.28
C ALA A 71 -4.95 -2.74 -17.10
N GLU A 72 -4.52 -2.91 -15.86
CA GLU A 72 -3.46 -3.83 -15.50
C GLU A 72 -3.98 -4.78 -14.42
N LEU A 73 -3.56 -6.02 -14.48
CA LEU A 73 -3.80 -7.05 -13.47
C LEU A 73 -2.53 -7.84 -13.28
N SER A 74 -2.03 -7.90 -12.08
CA SER A 74 -0.82 -8.61 -11.75
C SER A 74 -1.04 -9.68 -10.68
N TYR A 75 -0.21 -10.71 -10.75
CA TYR A 75 -0.02 -11.71 -9.71
C TYR A 75 1.47 -11.95 -9.51
N THR A 76 1.90 -11.92 -8.27
CA THR A 76 3.30 -12.14 -7.89
C THR A 76 3.35 -13.14 -6.74
N LYS A 77 4.22 -14.15 -6.88
CA LYS A 77 4.63 -15.05 -5.82
C LYS A 77 6.09 -14.82 -5.54
N SER A 78 6.43 -14.51 -4.32
CA SER A 78 7.79 -14.16 -3.92
C SER A 78 8.21 -14.99 -2.72
N ASN A 79 9.44 -15.47 -2.76
CA ASN A 79 10.11 -16.07 -1.63
C ASN A 79 11.21 -15.11 -1.16
N TYR A 80 11.13 -14.66 0.08
CA TYR A 80 12.07 -13.74 0.70
C TYR A 80 12.92 -14.50 1.70
N ILE A 81 14.22 -14.38 1.56
CA ILE A 81 15.20 -14.89 2.52
C ILE A 81 15.92 -13.68 3.09
N LEU A 82 15.93 -13.57 4.42
CA LEU A 82 16.65 -12.53 5.14
C LEU A 82 17.67 -13.20 6.03
N MET A 83 18.92 -12.87 5.79
CA MET A 83 20.07 -13.38 6.58
C MET A 83 20.96 -12.23 7.00
N ALA A 84 21.47 -12.27 8.23
CA ALA A 84 22.41 -11.28 8.73
C ALA A 84 23.51 -11.91 9.60
N SER A 85 24.64 -11.23 9.71
CA SER A 85 25.82 -11.73 10.43
C SER A 85 25.62 -11.87 11.94
N ASN A 86 24.54 -11.32 12.50
CA ASN A 86 24.12 -11.48 13.89
C ASN A 86 23.32 -12.77 14.14
N GLY A 87 23.24 -13.68 13.15
CA GLY A 87 22.53 -14.95 13.26
C GLY A 87 21.05 -14.90 12.86
N LEU A 88 20.58 -13.77 12.35
CA LEU A 88 19.23 -13.70 11.78
C LEU A 88 19.15 -14.59 10.54
N GLU A 89 18.15 -15.46 10.51
CA GLU A 89 17.75 -16.25 9.36
C GLU A 89 16.23 -16.33 9.34
N SER A 90 15.62 -15.91 8.25
CA SER A 90 14.16 -15.94 8.05
C SER A 90 13.85 -16.19 6.60
N GLU A 91 12.89 -17.07 6.35
CA GLU A 91 12.33 -17.34 5.03
C GLU A 91 10.83 -17.17 5.07
N ILE A 92 10.27 -16.42 4.12
CA ILE A 92 8.85 -16.20 4.01
C ILE A 92 8.40 -16.18 2.56
N THR A 93 7.39 -16.99 2.23
CA THR A 93 6.71 -16.93 0.94
C THR A 93 5.48 -16.05 1.06
N LYS A 94 5.31 -15.14 0.11
CA LYS A 94 4.16 -14.24 0.03
C LYS A 94 3.59 -14.21 -1.38
N THR A 95 2.30 -13.94 -1.48
CA THR A 95 1.63 -13.62 -2.73
C THR A 95 1.10 -12.20 -2.70
N HIS A 96 1.04 -11.59 -3.86
CA HIS A 96 0.50 -10.26 -4.06
C HIS A 96 -0.21 -10.22 -5.40
N SER A 97 -1.43 -9.74 -5.39
CA SER A 97 -2.23 -9.50 -6.59
C SER A 97 -2.76 -8.10 -6.55
N ASP A 98 -2.74 -7.42 -7.68
CA ASP A 98 -3.27 -6.07 -7.79
C ASP A 98 -3.89 -5.81 -9.16
N TYR A 99 -4.81 -4.87 -9.19
CA TYR A 99 -5.31 -4.30 -10.43
C TYR A 99 -5.30 -2.77 -10.35
N ILE A 100 -5.22 -2.17 -11.52
CA ILE A 100 -5.54 -0.77 -11.75
C ILE A 100 -6.34 -0.64 -13.04
N LEU A 101 -7.32 0.27 -13.05
CA LEU A 101 -8.03 0.71 -14.24
C LEU A 101 -8.21 2.21 -14.17
N ALA A 102 -7.95 2.91 -15.28
CA ALA A 102 -8.24 4.32 -15.40
C ALA A 102 -8.97 4.60 -16.71
N VAL A 103 -10.02 5.42 -16.65
CA VAL A 103 -10.85 5.77 -17.81
C VAL A 103 -11.13 7.27 -17.88
N LEU A 104 -11.42 7.74 -19.10
CA LEU A 104 -11.79 9.10 -19.41
C LEU A 104 -13.24 9.16 -19.89
N ALA A 105 -14.00 10.07 -19.31
CA ALA A 105 -15.40 10.34 -19.69
C ALA A 105 -15.55 11.77 -20.19
N GLY A 106 -16.58 12.06 -21.01
CA GLY A 106 -16.88 13.39 -21.50
C GLY A 106 -16.60 13.57 -22.98
N ASN A 107 -16.01 14.71 -23.37
CA ASN A 107 -15.65 15.04 -24.73
C ASN A 107 -14.30 15.76 -24.76
N LYS A 108 -13.75 16.05 -25.97
CA LYS A 108 -12.42 16.65 -26.15
C LYS A 108 -12.20 17.96 -25.38
N SER A 109 -13.25 18.72 -25.09
CA SER A 109 -13.14 20.01 -24.37
C SER A 109 -13.44 19.90 -22.87
N ASN A 110 -14.02 18.79 -22.44
CA ASN A 110 -14.40 18.60 -21.03
C ASN A 110 -14.27 17.10 -20.70
N MET A 111 -13.06 16.68 -20.40
CA MET A 111 -12.72 15.30 -20.04
C MET A 111 -12.54 15.18 -18.54
N GLU A 112 -13.12 14.15 -17.97
CA GLU A 112 -12.97 13.80 -16.56
C GLU A 112 -12.39 12.39 -16.43
N ARG A 113 -11.46 12.24 -15.51
CA ARG A 113 -10.75 11.00 -15.23
C ARG A 113 -11.27 10.34 -13.96
N ALA A 114 -11.49 9.03 -14.02
CA ALA A 114 -11.63 8.21 -12.82
C ALA A 114 -10.73 6.98 -12.92
N TYR A 115 -10.33 6.49 -11.76
CA TYR A 115 -9.55 5.27 -11.63
C TYR A 115 -9.95 4.50 -10.39
N ASP A 116 -9.64 3.22 -10.40
CA ASP A 116 -9.68 2.35 -9.23
C ASP A 116 -8.48 1.43 -9.23
N TYR A 117 -7.98 1.12 -8.04
CA TYR A 117 -6.91 0.16 -7.84
C TYR A 117 -7.14 -0.59 -6.53
N LYS A 118 -6.65 -1.81 -6.47
CA LYS A 118 -6.72 -2.62 -5.27
C LYS A 118 -5.59 -3.64 -5.25
N SER A 119 -5.00 -3.83 -4.09
CA SER A 119 -3.97 -4.83 -3.86
C SER A 119 -4.41 -5.78 -2.75
N LYS A 120 -4.17 -7.07 -2.93
CA LYS A 120 -4.54 -8.14 -1.99
C LYS A 120 -3.48 -9.22 -1.95
N VAL A 121 -3.44 -9.96 -0.85
CA VAL A 121 -2.64 -11.18 -0.73
C VAL A 121 -3.27 -12.29 -1.58
N PHE A 122 -4.59 -12.45 -1.51
CA PHE A 122 -5.34 -13.48 -2.22
C PHE A 122 -5.95 -12.91 -3.51
N PHE A 123 -5.72 -13.62 -4.62
CA PHE A 123 -6.17 -13.19 -5.94
C PHE A 123 -7.70 -13.01 -6.00
N ASN A 124 -8.44 -13.94 -5.42
CA ASN A 124 -9.91 -13.88 -5.43
C ASN A 124 -10.49 -12.75 -4.55
N ASP A 125 -9.69 -12.18 -3.62
CA ASP A 125 -10.10 -11.04 -2.80
C ASP A 125 -10.07 -9.69 -3.57
N LEU A 126 -9.57 -9.69 -4.81
CA LEU A 126 -9.63 -8.52 -5.69
C LEU A 126 -11.08 -8.14 -6.01
N GLY A 127 -11.96 -9.11 -6.19
CA GLY A 127 -13.38 -8.93 -6.39
C GLY A 127 -13.85 -9.17 -7.82
N ASP A 128 -15.04 -8.67 -8.14
CA ASP A 128 -15.70 -8.84 -9.44
C ASP A 128 -15.26 -7.75 -10.42
N PHE A 129 -14.42 -8.10 -11.39
CA PHE A 129 -13.85 -7.18 -12.37
C PHE A 129 -14.91 -6.50 -13.25
N ASN A 130 -16.02 -7.16 -13.53
CA ASN A 130 -17.13 -6.53 -14.27
C ASN A 130 -17.78 -5.41 -13.46
N LYS A 131 -18.04 -5.65 -12.17
CA LYS A 131 -18.60 -4.62 -11.28
C LYS A 131 -17.62 -3.47 -11.08
N ILE A 132 -16.32 -3.78 -10.95
CA ILE A 132 -15.27 -2.77 -10.77
C ILE A 132 -15.22 -1.83 -11.98
N GLY A 133 -15.13 -2.36 -13.20
CA GLY A 133 -15.08 -1.53 -14.41
C GLY A 133 -16.32 -0.64 -14.56
N LYS A 134 -17.52 -1.20 -14.35
CA LYS A 134 -18.77 -0.42 -14.34
C LYS A 134 -18.75 0.70 -13.31
N LYS A 135 -18.21 0.45 -12.12
CA LYS A 135 -18.08 1.44 -11.06
C LYS A 135 -17.14 2.57 -11.46
N VAL A 136 -15.97 2.25 -12.04
CA VAL A 136 -14.99 3.25 -12.49
C VAL A 136 -15.61 4.14 -13.57
N ALA A 137 -16.32 3.55 -14.53
CA ALA A 137 -17.05 4.30 -15.53
C ALA A 137 -18.10 5.25 -14.91
N SER A 138 -18.91 4.75 -13.96
CA SER A 138 -19.88 5.56 -13.23
C SER A 138 -19.21 6.72 -12.48
N ASP A 139 -18.08 6.48 -11.84
CA ASP A 139 -17.35 7.50 -11.08
C ASP A 139 -16.76 8.58 -12.01
N ALA A 140 -16.31 8.23 -13.22
CA ALA A 140 -15.90 9.19 -14.23
C ALA A 140 -17.06 10.07 -14.71
N LEU A 141 -18.21 9.46 -14.98
CA LEU A 141 -19.40 10.18 -15.43
C LEU A 141 -19.92 11.19 -14.41
N LYS A 142 -19.86 10.87 -13.11
CA LYS A 142 -20.28 11.78 -12.03
C LYS A 142 -19.43 13.04 -11.95
N LYS A 143 -18.23 13.04 -12.50
CA LYS A 143 -17.32 14.21 -12.52
C LYS A 143 -17.59 15.15 -13.69
N ILE A 144 -18.30 14.69 -14.72
CA ILE A 144 -18.60 15.54 -15.89
C ILE A 144 -19.35 16.80 -15.45
N GLY A 145 -18.86 17.96 -15.89
CA GLY A 145 -19.40 19.26 -15.52
C GLY A 145 -18.95 19.77 -14.16
N SER A 146 -17.87 19.20 -13.62
CA SER A 146 -17.23 19.70 -12.41
C SER A 146 -16.89 21.19 -12.52
N LYS A 147 -17.04 21.93 -11.42
CA LYS A 147 -16.79 23.38 -11.38
C LYS A 147 -15.77 23.70 -10.31
N LYS A 148 -14.91 24.67 -10.60
CA LYS A 148 -14.01 25.23 -9.57
C LYS A 148 -14.84 25.99 -8.55
N ILE A 149 -14.65 25.69 -7.27
CA ILE A 149 -15.21 26.45 -6.16
C ILE A 149 -14.27 27.60 -5.81
N LYS A 150 -14.82 28.69 -5.27
CA LYS A 150 -14.03 29.80 -4.74
C LYS A 150 -13.30 29.36 -3.46
N THR A 151 -12.17 30.00 -3.16
CA THR A 151 -11.48 29.78 -1.89
C THR A 151 -12.42 30.10 -0.74
N CYS A 152 -12.63 29.14 0.14
CA CYS A 152 -13.50 29.27 1.31
C CYS A 152 -12.97 28.42 2.48
N LYS A 153 -13.47 28.70 3.67
CA LYS A 153 -13.32 27.84 4.83
C LYS A 153 -14.59 26.99 4.96
N CYS A 154 -14.44 25.68 4.92
CA CYS A 154 -15.56 24.75 5.00
C CYS A 154 -15.13 23.44 5.66
N ASP A 155 -16.11 22.65 6.08
CA ASP A 155 -15.86 21.27 6.51
C ASP A 155 -15.51 20.42 5.29
N VAL A 156 -14.61 19.43 5.49
CA VAL A 156 -14.11 18.56 4.44
C VAL A 156 -14.39 17.11 4.80
N ILE A 157 -15.09 16.41 3.92
CA ILE A 157 -15.30 14.97 4.01
C ILE A 157 -14.30 14.29 3.07
N TYR A 158 -13.44 13.43 3.63
CA TYR A 158 -12.48 12.67 2.85
C TYR A 158 -13.11 11.35 2.39
N ASP A 159 -13.11 11.11 1.07
CA ASP A 159 -13.44 9.81 0.53
C ASP A 159 -12.46 8.74 1.06
N SER A 160 -12.95 7.52 1.27
CA SER A 160 -12.16 6.41 1.81
C SER A 160 -10.88 6.11 1.01
N LYS A 161 -10.88 6.36 -0.30
CA LYS A 161 -9.70 6.17 -1.17
C LYS A 161 -8.56 7.14 -0.84
N VAL A 162 -8.86 8.33 -0.35
CA VAL A 162 -7.87 9.37 -0.04
C VAL A 162 -7.65 9.57 1.45
N ALA A 163 -8.55 9.08 2.30
CA ALA A 163 -8.47 9.22 3.75
C ALA A 163 -7.19 8.58 4.34
N SER A 164 -6.69 7.51 3.73
CA SER A 164 -5.41 6.88 4.12
C SER A 164 -4.21 7.83 4.04
N SER A 165 -4.27 8.88 3.20
CA SER A 165 -3.20 9.88 3.11
C SER A 165 -3.03 10.66 4.42
N LEU A 166 -4.09 10.88 5.18
CA LEU A 166 -4.03 11.52 6.49
C LEU A 166 -3.23 10.68 7.48
N ILE A 167 -3.48 9.37 7.49
CA ILE A 167 -2.74 8.43 8.33
C ILE A 167 -1.27 8.35 7.89
N SER A 168 -1.00 8.27 6.58
CA SER A 168 0.37 8.29 6.05
C SER A 168 1.14 9.55 6.46
N ASN A 169 0.50 10.71 6.42
CA ASN A 169 1.10 11.96 6.89
C ASN A 169 1.41 11.92 8.39
N LEU A 170 0.53 11.35 9.20
CA LEU A 170 0.79 11.18 10.63
C LEU A 170 1.98 10.24 10.87
N PHE A 171 2.03 9.07 10.23
CA PHE A 171 3.17 8.15 10.35
C PHE A 171 4.50 8.81 9.96
N ASN A 172 4.51 9.56 8.86
CA ASN A 172 5.70 10.32 8.46
C ASN A 172 6.11 11.36 9.51
N ALA A 173 5.13 12.01 10.16
CA ALA A 173 5.40 12.99 11.21
C ALA A 173 5.90 12.31 12.51
N CYS A 174 5.49 11.08 12.81
CA CYS A 174 5.92 10.27 13.95
C CYS A 174 7.30 9.62 13.74
N ASN A 175 7.83 9.64 12.51
CA ASN A 175 9.12 9.01 12.22
C ASN A 175 10.25 9.60 13.07
N ALA A 176 11.03 8.72 13.72
CA ALA A 176 12.10 9.13 14.64
C ALA A 176 13.11 10.07 13.98
N SER A 177 13.51 9.82 12.75
CA SER A 177 14.40 10.68 11.98
C SER A 177 13.82 12.10 11.80
N SER A 178 12.51 12.21 11.51
CA SER A 178 11.83 13.51 11.40
C SER A 178 11.78 14.25 12.72
N ILE A 179 11.61 13.54 13.84
CA ILE A 179 11.59 14.09 15.19
C ILE A 179 12.98 14.61 15.57
N ILE A 180 14.04 13.80 15.35
CA ILE A 180 15.43 14.15 15.65
C ILE A 180 15.87 15.38 14.85
N LYS A 181 15.62 15.36 13.53
CA LYS A 181 15.92 16.50 12.64
C LYS A 181 15.07 17.73 12.92
N GLY A 182 14.00 17.60 13.70
CA GLY A 182 13.10 18.69 14.05
C GLY A 182 12.22 19.20 12.90
N THR A 183 12.02 18.38 11.86
CA THR A 183 11.24 18.72 10.66
C THR A 183 9.75 18.40 10.78
N THR A 184 9.30 17.90 11.93
CA THR A 184 7.91 17.53 12.19
C THR A 184 7.25 18.44 13.24
N PHE A 185 5.95 18.68 13.09
CA PHE A 185 5.14 19.39 14.08
C PHE A 185 5.00 18.61 15.41
N LEU A 186 5.37 17.34 15.44
CA LEU A 186 5.33 16.46 16.61
C LEU A 186 6.58 16.51 17.48
N LYS A 187 7.61 17.27 17.10
CA LYS A 187 8.92 17.36 17.79
C LYS A 187 8.86 17.48 19.32
N LYS A 188 7.85 18.19 19.86
CA LYS A 188 7.68 18.41 21.31
C LYS A 188 6.35 17.86 21.83
N LYS A 189 5.78 16.86 21.14
CA LYS A 189 4.45 16.33 21.45
C LYS A 189 4.47 14.92 22.06
N LYS A 190 5.64 14.36 22.38
CA LYS A 190 5.73 13.08 23.09
C LYS A 190 4.87 13.12 24.37
N ASN A 191 4.05 12.10 24.58
CA ASN A 191 3.08 11.98 25.68
C ASN A 191 2.05 13.12 25.74
N LYS A 192 1.83 13.84 24.66
CA LYS A 192 0.77 14.84 24.55
C LYS A 192 -0.33 14.37 23.62
N LYS A 193 -1.56 14.67 23.97
CA LYS A 193 -2.71 14.42 23.13
C LYS A 193 -2.67 15.32 21.89
N ILE A 194 -2.86 14.75 20.72
CA ILE A 194 -2.82 15.45 19.42
C ILE A 194 -4.15 15.39 18.68
N PHE A 195 -5.03 14.44 19.05
CA PHE A 195 -6.38 14.30 18.50
C PHE A 195 -7.42 14.28 19.62
N ASN A 196 -8.69 14.33 19.24
CA ASN A 196 -9.80 14.14 20.16
C ASN A 196 -9.78 12.72 20.76
N GLU A 197 -10.43 12.52 21.91
CA GLU A 197 -10.45 11.25 22.66
C GLU A 197 -11.09 10.11 21.90
N ASP A 198 -12.01 10.46 21.00
CA ASP A 198 -12.73 9.48 20.17
C ASP A 198 -11.89 8.88 19.04
N ILE A 199 -10.67 9.45 18.77
CA ILE A 199 -9.80 8.98 17.70
C ILE A 199 -8.74 8.05 18.26
N ASN A 200 -8.81 6.78 17.87
CA ASN A 200 -7.82 5.76 18.15
C ASN A 200 -7.14 5.30 16.86
N ILE A 201 -5.82 5.31 16.86
CA ILE A 201 -5.01 4.85 15.74
C ILE A 201 -4.12 3.73 16.26
N ILE A 202 -4.29 2.55 15.68
CA ILE A 202 -3.60 1.32 16.09
C ILE A 202 -2.76 0.85 14.90
N ASP A 203 -1.48 0.60 15.14
CA ASP A 203 -0.60 -0.12 14.21
C ASP A 203 -0.59 -1.60 14.66
N ASP A 204 -1.19 -2.46 13.84
CA ASP A 204 -1.29 -3.89 14.10
C ASP A 204 -0.57 -4.66 12.98
N PRO A 205 0.68 -5.11 13.22
CA PRO A 205 1.46 -5.85 12.25
C PRO A 205 0.99 -7.30 12.07
N LEU A 206 0.09 -7.80 12.91
CA LEU A 206 -0.32 -9.21 12.91
C LEU A 206 -1.70 -9.46 12.28
N MET A 207 -2.26 -8.47 11.59
CA MET A 207 -3.53 -8.61 10.88
C MET A 207 -3.44 -9.66 9.76
N LYS A 208 -4.37 -10.62 9.74
CA LYS A 208 -4.45 -11.65 8.69
C LYS A 208 -4.71 -11.05 7.30
N ARG A 209 -4.10 -11.63 6.28
CA ARG A 209 -4.29 -11.28 4.85
C ARG A 209 -3.99 -9.83 4.52
N LYS A 210 -3.11 -9.16 5.30
CA LYS A 210 -2.67 -7.81 4.98
C LYS A 210 -1.27 -7.83 4.39
N LEU A 211 -1.08 -7.06 3.32
CA LEU A 211 0.17 -7.05 2.56
C LEU A 211 1.40 -6.65 3.38
N ARG A 212 1.22 -5.86 4.42
CA ARG A 212 2.30 -5.35 5.27
C ARG A 212 2.45 -6.11 6.59
N SER A 213 1.59 -7.10 6.84
CA SER A 213 1.70 -7.90 8.06
C SER A 213 2.98 -8.73 8.07
N ARG A 214 3.56 -8.87 9.24
CA ARG A 214 4.86 -9.52 9.47
C ARG A 214 5.01 -9.91 10.94
N VAL A 215 5.69 -10.99 11.19
CA VAL A 215 5.99 -11.50 12.54
C VAL A 215 7.28 -10.86 13.09
N ILE A 216 8.20 -10.52 12.20
CA ILE A 216 9.45 -9.82 12.52
C ILE A 216 9.58 -8.59 11.62
N ASP A 217 10.29 -7.58 12.10
CA ASP A 217 10.66 -6.41 11.32
C ASP A 217 11.87 -6.67 10.41
N GLY A 218 12.41 -5.62 9.77
CA GLY A 218 13.57 -5.72 8.88
C GLY A 218 14.88 -6.00 9.58
N GLU A 219 14.93 -5.91 10.91
CA GLU A 219 16.10 -6.19 11.76
C GLU A 219 16.00 -7.57 12.45
N GLY A 220 14.88 -8.28 12.26
CA GLY A 220 14.62 -9.58 12.87
C GLY A 220 14.01 -9.49 14.26
N ILE A 221 13.55 -8.33 14.70
CA ILE A 221 12.92 -8.15 15.99
C ILE A 221 11.42 -8.50 15.86
N LYS A 222 10.89 -9.24 16.85
CA LYS A 222 9.47 -9.64 16.86
C LYS A 222 8.59 -8.41 16.90
N THR A 223 7.59 -8.39 16.04
CA THR A 223 6.54 -7.35 16.04
C THR A 223 5.48 -7.64 17.09
N GLU A 224 4.94 -6.59 17.68
CA GLU A 224 3.90 -6.63 18.72
C GLU A 224 2.67 -5.81 18.29
#